data_c651c7d90329a9c79dfc4c0e175f2fca
#
_entry.id   c651c7d90329a9c79dfc4c0e175f2fca
#
_cell.length_a   1.000
_cell.length_b   1.000
_cell.length_c   1.000
_cell.angle_alpha   90.00
_cell.angle_beta   90.00
_cell.angle_gamma   90.00
#
_symmetry.space_group_name_H-M   'P 1'
#
loop_
_entity.id
_entity.type
_entity.pdbx_description
1 polymer ?
#
loop_
_entity_poly.entity_id
_entity_poly.type
_entity_poly.pdbx_seq_one_letter_code
_entity_poly.pdbx_strand_id
1 'polypeptide(L)'
;EYQNYGIMAAIDHINALKDIVKNYPQFENLPKIYGGGSYGGYLSLLIAKIAPWYVDGVIDNSGGALPSLRYIIGKDMQMCDAYEEYPHNIINCNVKTYWTRKDPNSPYCFKDENYIIRVILNSSHLILGANVNPNIIYVSYHSIKDLATPAKDKIELYKCFKQLNLDATLHLIQDEKDIDGKMIKSLEHGMR
;
A
#
# COMPACT_ATOMS: atom_id res chain seq x y z
N GLU A 1 10.05 -19.92 4.94
CA GLU A 1 10.12 -18.77 4.01
C GLU A 1 9.91 -17.47 4.76
N TYR A 2 10.81 -16.48 4.54
CA TYR A 2 10.72 -15.19 5.23
C TYR A 2 9.68 -14.30 4.56
N GLN A 3 8.67 -13.90 5.31
CA GLN A 3 7.61 -13.02 4.87
C GLN A 3 7.85 -11.61 5.42
N ASN A 4 8.11 -10.63 4.56
CA ASN A 4 8.47 -9.26 4.97
C ASN A 4 7.37 -8.22 4.70
N TYR A 5 6.26 -8.65 4.10
CA TYR A 5 5.05 -7.84 3.85
C TYR A 5 5.34 -6.46 3.25
N GLY A 6 5.99 -6.47 2.10
CA GLY A 6 6.16 -5.31 1.23
C GLY A 6 7.56 -4.72 1.21
N ILE A 7 8.33 -4.75 2.29
CA ILE A 7 9.63 -4.05 2.34
C ILE A 7 10.61 -4.60 1.29
N MET A 8 10.85 -5.93 1.28
CA MET A 8 11.76 -6.51 0.29
C MET A 8 11.21 -6.40 -1.12
N ALA A 9 9.89 -6.62 -1.30
CA ALA A 9 9.28 -6.43 -2.61
C ALA A 9 9.46 -5.00 -3.15
N ALA A 10 9.29 -3.98 -2.30
CA ALA A 10 9.55 -2.59 -2.69
C ALA A 10 11.03 -2.36 -3.06
N ILE A 11 11.97 -2.90 -2.25
CA ILE A 11 13.42 -2.83 -2.53
C ILE A 11 13.75 -3.55 -3.84
N ASP A 12 13.18 -4.71 -4.09
CA ASP A 12 13.41 -5.49 -5.32
C ASP A 12 12.95 -4.72 -6.56
N HIS A 13 11.80 -4.03 -6.50
CA HIS A 13 11.33 -3.17 -7.60
C HIS A 13 12.28 -1.98 -7.84
N ILE A 14 12.77 -1.35 -6.77
CA ILE A 14 13.77 -0.27 -6.88
C ILE A 14 15.06 -0.79 -7.53
N ASN A 15 15.54 -1.94 -7.10
CA ASN A 15 16.77 -2.55 -7.62
C ASN A 15 16.58 -3.00 -9.08
N ALA A 16 15.43 -3.59 -9.42
CA ALA A 16 15.13 -3.96 -10.81
C ALA A 16 15.13 -2.76 -11.74
N LEU A 17 14.54 -1.63 -11.34
CA LEU A 17 14.58 -0.41 -12.16
C LEU A 17 15.99 0.17 -12.25
N LYS A 18 16.78 0.15 -11.18
CA LYS A 18 18.19 0.56 -11.22
C LYS A 18 19.01 -0.30 -12.17
N ASP A 19 18.77 -1.61 -12.18
CA ASP A 19 19.45 -2.52 -13.09
C ASP A 19 19.06 -2.27 -14.55
N ILE A 20 17.78 -2.01 -14.82
CA ILE A 20 17.28 -1.62 -16.15
C ILE A 20 17.99 -0.35 -16.63
N VAL A 21 18.01 0.71 -15.82
CA VAL A 21 18.65 1.98 -16.19
C VAL A 21 20.15 1.80 -16.41
N LYS A 22 20.82 0.99 -15.59
CA LYS A 22 22.24 0.68 -15.75
C LYS A 22 22.55 -0.03 -17.08
N ASN A 23 21.71 -1.00 -17.46
CA ASN A 23 21.90 -1.77 -18.69
C ASN A 23 21.36 -1.05 -19.94
N TYR A 24 20.46 -0.10 -19.77
CA TYR A 24 19.82 0.68 -20.84
C TYR A 24 19.85 2.18 -20.50
N PRO A 25 21.03 2.85 -20.63
CA PRO A 25 21.22 4.25 -20.23
C PRO A 25 20.28 5.25 -20.89
N GLN A 26 19.72 4.90 -22.06
CA GLN A 26 18.70 5.73 -22.74
C GLN A 26 17.43 5.96 -21.90
N PHE A 27 17.19 5.17 -20.85
CA PHE A 27 16.05 5.31 -19.95
C PHE A 27 16.38 6.15 -18.71
N GLU A 28 17.62 6.58 -18.50
CA GLU A 28 18.06 7.29 -17.29
C GLU A 28 17.23 8.56 -17.02
N ASN A 29 16.97 9.32 -18.10
CA ASN A 29 16.24 10.59 -18.01
C ASN A 29 14.73 10.48 -18.19
N LEU A 30 14.19 9.25 -18.28
CA LEU A 30 12.75 9.05 -18.34
C LEU A 30 12.12 9.11 -16.93
N PRO A 31 10.87 9.61 -16.81
CA PRO A 31 10.15 9.59 -15.56
C PRO A 31 10.01 8.18 -14.99
N LYS A 32 10.29 8.01 -13.71
CA LYS A 32 10.17 6.76 -12.97
C LYS A 32 8.83 6.73 -12.28
N ILE A 33 7.87 6.03 -12.89
CA ILE A 33 6.49 5.93 -12.41
C ILE A 33 6.25 4.51 -11.91
N TYR A 34 5.78 4.39 -10.66
CA TYR A 34 5.37 3.13 -10.07
C TYR A 34 3.85 3.08 -9.97
N GLY A 35 3.25 1.99 -10.44
CA GLY A 35 1.80 1.85 -10.42
C GLY A 35 1.35 0.43 -10.11
N GLY A 36 0.14 0.32 -9.52
CA GLY A 36 -0.44 -0.97 -9.25
C GLY A 36 -1.81 -0.92 -8.59
N GLY A 37 -2.44 -2.09 -8.52
CA GLY A 37 -3.72 -2.27 -7.84
C GLY A 37 -3.58 -3.03 -6.53
N SER A 38 -4.40 -2.72 -5.54
CA SER A 38 -4.45 -3.41 -4.25
C SER A 38 -3.07 -3.44 -3.57
N TYR A 39 -2.50 -4.62 -3.36
CA TYR A 39 -1.14 -4.75 -2.82
C TYR A 39 -0.08 -4.06 -3.69
N GLY A 40 -0.22 -4.09 -5.02
CA GLY A 40 0.68 -3.35 -5.94
C GLY A 40 0.58 -1.84 -5.77
N GLY A 41 -0.60 -1.30 -5.52
CA GLY A 41 -0.80 0.12 -5.18
C GLY A 41 -0.14 0.50 -3.85
N TYR A 42 -0.29 -0.36 -2.84
CA TYR A 42 0.43 -0.21 -1.57
C TYR A 42 1.95 -0.23 -1.78
N LEU A 43 2.48 -1.16 -2.59
CA LEU A 43 3.92 -1.23 -2.91
C LEU A 43 4.41 0.04 -3.60
N SER A 44 3.65 0.60 -4.54
CA SER A 44 4.00 1.83 -5.24
C SER A 44 4.14 3.01 -4.28
N LEU A 45 3.23 3.14 -3.33
CA LEU A 45 3.30 4.14 -2.25
C LEU A 45 4.50 3.86 -1.31
N LEU A 46 4.77 2.59 -1.00
CA LEU A 46 5.88 2.20 -0.14
C LEU A 46 7.24 2.45 -0.80
N ILE A 47 7.35 2.27 -2.11
CA ILE A 47 8.55 2.62 -2.90
C ILE A 47 8.83 4.12 -2.80
N ALA A 48 7.80 4.97 -2.99
CA ALA A 48 7.93 6.41 -2.84
C ALA A 48 8.36 6.82 -1.42
N LYS A 49 7.89 6.09 -0.39
CA LYS A 49 8.32 6.29 1.00
C LYS A 49 9.79 5.90 1.22
N ILE A 50 10.24 4.77 0.65
CA ILE A 50 11.60 4.23 0.89
C ILE A 50 12.65 4.98 0.08
N ALA A 51 12.35 5.32 -1.17
CA ALA A 51 13.29 5.93 -2.10
C ALA A 51 12.65 7.12 -2.84
N PRO A 52 12.21 8.19 -2.13
CA PRO A 52 11.53 9.32 -2.75
C PRO A 52 12.36 10.00 -3.84
N TRP A 53 13.69 9.98 -3.73
CA TRP A 53 14.60 10.53 -4.75
C TRP A 53 14.62 9.74 -6.06
N TYR A 54 14.00 8.57 -6.11
CA TYR A 54 14.00 7.67 -7.26
C TYR A 54 12.59 7.42 -7.83
N VAL A 55 11.67 8.35 -7.54
CA VAL A 55 10.26 8.28 -7.96
C VAL A 55 9.81 9.63 -8.48
N ASP A 56 9.26 9.65 -9.68
CA ASP A 56 8.64 10.85 -10.26
C ASP A 56 7.10 10.79 -10.15
N GLY A 57 6.53 9.60 -10.09
CA GLY A 57 5.08 9.45 -9.97
C GLY A 57 4.62 8.13 -9.35
N VAL A 58 3.46 8.17 -8.72
CA VAL A 58 2.76 7.01 -8.17
C VAL A 58 1.34 6.97 -8.72
N ILE A 59 0.95 5.82 -9.31
CA ILE A 59 -0.42 5.55 -9.73
C ILE A 59 -0.94 4.37 -8.92
N ASP A 60 -1.90 4.63 -8.05
CA ASP A 60 -2.41 3.67 -7.09
C ASP A 60 -3.90 3.42 -7.30
N ASN A 61 -4.27 2.15 -7.45
CA ASN A 61 -5.66 1.71 -7.46
C ASN A 61 -5.93 0.84 -6.22
N SER A 62 -6.73 1.35 -5.28
CA SER A 62 -7.16 0.63 -4.08
C SER A 62 -6.01 0.11 -3.19
N GLY A 63 -4.84 0.73 -3.23
CA GLY A 63 -3.74 0.40 -2.33
C GLY A 63 -4.00 0.90 -0.90
N GLY A 64 -3.54 0.17 0.11
CA GLY A 64 -3.69 0.58 1.50
C GLY A 64 -2.79 1.74 1.89
N ALA A 65 -3.27 2.70 2.67
CA ALA A 65 -2.46 3.71 3.34
C ALA A 65 -1.79 3.16 4.61
N LEU A 66 -2.33 2.06 5.14
CA LEU A 66 -1.82 1.31 6.29
C LEU A 66 -1.53 -0.13 5.88
N PRO A 67 -0.57 -0.82 6.54
CA PRO A 67 -0.33 -2.24 6.28
C PRO A 67 -1.51 -3.07 6.80
N SER A 68 -1.92 -4.07 6.02
CA SER A 68 -2.99 -4.97 6.44
C SER A 68 -2.49 -5.97 7.49
N LEU A 69 -2.74 -5.66 8.76
CA LEU A 69 -2.30 -6.50 9.89
C LEU A 69 -2.91 -7.90 9.88
N ARG A 70 -4.09 -8.10 9.24
CA ARG A 70 -4.71 -9.42 9.10
C ARG A 70 -3.80 -10.43 8.41
N TYR A 71 -3.02 -9.98 7.43
CA TYR A 71 -2.08 -10.84 6.71
C TYR A 71 -0.73 -11.02 7.42
N ILE A 72 -0.41 -10.18 8.41
CA ILE A 72 0.87 -10.22 9.14
C ILE A 72 0.72 -10.97 10.45
N ILE A 73 -0.21 -10.54 11.29
CA ILE A 73 -0.44 -11.04 12.66
C ILE A 73 -1.92 -11.30 12.93
N GLY A 74 -2.72 -11.55 11.89
CA GLY A 74 -4.18 -11.66 11.99
C GLY A 74 -4.64 -12.71 12.99
N LYS A 75 -3.95 -13.87 13.04
CA LYS A 75 -4.22 -14.91 14.01
C LYS A 75 -4.11 -14.43 15.46
N ASP A 76 -3.12 -13.58 15.75
CA ASP A 76 -2.92 -13.04 17.11
C ASP A 76 -3.96 -11.99 17.48
N MET A 77 -4.52 -11.31 16.49
CA MET A 77 -5.52 -10.25 16.64
C MET A 77 -6.96 -10.75 16.43
N GLN A 78 -7.18 -12.05 16.27
CA GLN A 78 -8.47 -12.64 15.94
C GLN A 78 -9.09 -12.05 14.65
N MET A 79 -8.26 -11.66 13.70
CA MET A 79 -8.65 -11.13 12.38
C MET A 79 -8.40 -12.21 11.34
N CYS A 80 -9.44 -12.94 10.95
CA CYS A 80 -9.32 -13.94 9.88
C CYS A 80 -9.17 -13.25 8.50
N ASP A 81 -8.51 -13.94 7.58
CA ASP A 81 -8.42 -13.55 6.18
C ASP A 81 -9.73 -13.82 5.42
N ALA A 82 -10.25 -15.03 5.62
CA ALA A 82 -11.54 -15.46 5.13
C ALA A 82 -12.24 -16.32 6.20
N TYR A 83 -13.53 -16.48 6.06
CA TYR A 83 -14.30 -17.41 6.88
C TYR A 83 -15.29 -18.19 6.00
N GLU A 84 -15.61 -19.41 6.43
CA GLU A 84 -16.67 -20.23 5.86
C GLU A 84 -17.71 -20.50 6.93
N GLU A 85 -18.96 -20.25 6.63
CA GLU A 85 -20.10 -20.39 7.53
C GLU A 85 -20.87 -21.68 7.23
N TYR A 86 -21.03 -22.53 8.25
CA TYR A 86 -21.80 -23.76 8.22
C TYR A 86 -22.96 -23.66 9.21
N PRO A 87 -24.01 -24.50 9.10
CA PRO A 87 -25.21 -24.39 9.98
C PRO A 87 -24.94 -24.37 11.49
N HIS A 88 -23.81 -24.93 11.93
CA HIS A 88 -23.46 -25.04 13.35
C HIS A 88 -22.03 -24.54 13.69
N ASN A 89 -21.24 -24.14 12.67
CA ASN A 89 -19.84 -23.76 12.89
C ASN A 89 -19.40 -22.64 11.92
N ILE A 90 -18.45 -21.83 12.37
CA ILE A 90 -17.73 -20.88 11.52
C ILE A 90 -16.26 -21.31 11.50
N ILE A 91 -15.73 -21.52 10.31
CA ILE A 91 -14.31 -21.82 10.12
C ILE A 91 -13.59 -20.54 9.72
N ASN A 92 -12.70 -20.06 10.60
CA ASN A 92 -11.87 -18.90 10.34
C ASN A 92 -10.55 -19.33 9.67
N CYS A 93 -10.29 -18.83 8.49
CA CYS A 93 -9.05 -19.05 7.75
C CYS A 93 -8.09 -17.89 8.00
N ASN A 94 -6.87 -18.19 8.41
CA ASN A 94 -5.83 -17.17 8.61
C ASN A 94 -4.66 -17.43 7.68
N VAL A 95 -4.04 -16.36 7.16
CA VAL A 95 -2.79 -16.47 6.43
C VAL A 95 -1.72 -17.11 7.33
N LYS A 96 -1.04 -18.13 6.80
CA LYS A 96 0.07 -18.76 7.52
C LYS A 96 1.25 -17.81 7.58
N THR A 97 1.59 -17.38 8.79
CA THR A 97 2.70 -16.46 9.06
C THR A 97 3.46 -16.89 10.30
N TYR A 98 4.73 -16.52 10.38
CA TYR A 98 5.57 -16.70 11.57
C TYR A 98 5.56 -15.47 12.49
N TRP A 99 5.07 -14.33 12.00
CA TRP A 99 5.02 -13.10 12.79
C TRP A 99 4.02 -13.21 13.94
N THR A 100 4.40 -12.68 15.09
CA THR A 100 3.60 -12.71 16.33
C THR A 100 3.83 -11.46 17.17
N ARG A 101 2.82 -11.03 17.91
CA ARG A 101 2.94 -10.05 19.01
C ARG A 101 2.91 -10.71 20.39
N LYS A 102 2.64 -12.02 20.47
CA LYS A 102 2.46 -12.75 21.73
C LYS A 102 3.77 -13.15 22.39
N ASP A 103 4.85 -13.30 21.62
CA ASP A 103 6.17 -13.65 22.13
C ASP A 103 7.18 -12.56 21.79
N PRO A 104 7.54 -11.69 22.75
CA PRO A 104 8.51 -10.61 22.55
C PRO A 104 9.93 -11.10 22.29
N ASN A 105 10.25 -12.35 22.65
CA ASN A 105 11.57 -12.96 22.45
C ASN A 105 11.69 -13.69 21.11
N SER A 106 10.58 -13.85 20.37
CA SER A 106 10.60 -14.45 19.06
C SER A 106 11.41 -13.60 18.07
N PRO A 107 12.25 -14.20 17.21
CA PRO A 107 12.90 -13.49 16.11
C PRO A 107 11.87 -12.91 15.12
N TYR A 108 10.64 -13.37 15.17
CA TYR A 108 9.50 -12.91 14.37
C TYR A 108 8.54 -12.03 15.17
N CYS A 109 8.98 -11.44 16.28
CA CYS A 109 8.16 -10.51 17.05
C CYS A 109 7.85 -9.26 16.19
N PHE A 110 6.56 -9.02 15.95
CA PHE A 110 6.09 -7.84 15.20
C PHE A 110 5.96 -6.65 16.15
N LYS A 111 7.02 -5.88 16.24
CA LYS A 111 7.13 -4.68 17.09
C LYS A 111 6.55 -3.45 16.39
N ASP A 112 6.45 -2.35 17.11
CA ASP A 112 5.94 -1.09 16.55
C ASP A 112 6.84 -0.53 15.45
N GLU A 113 8.14 -0.73 15.51
CA GLU A 113 9.08 -0.36 14.44
C GLU A 113 8.76 -1.12 13.15
N ASN A 114 8.40 -2.40 13.24
CA ASN A 114 7.98 -3.18 12.08
C ASN A 114 6.69 -2.65 11.46
N TYR A 115 5.79 -2.09 12.27
CA TYR A 115 4.58 -1.43 11.79
C TYR A 115 4.92 -0.10 11.13
N ILE A 116 5.66 0.77 11.81
CA ILE A 116 5.99 2.14 11.38
C ILE A 116 6.69 2.17 10.02
N ILE A 117 7.63 1.26 9.74
CA ILE A 117 8.30 1.21 8.43
C ILE A 117 7.34 0.87 7.29
N ARG A 118 6.21 0.21 7.57
CA ARG A 118 5.19 -0.23 6.59
C ARG A 118 4.03 0.76 6.43
N VAL A 119 3.79 1.62 7.42
CA VAL A 119 2.71 2.62 7.37
C VAL A 119 3.05 3.70 6.36
N ILE A 120 2.20 3.90 5.35
CA ILE A 120 2.32 5.04 4.44
C ILE A 120 1.82 6.31 5.13
N LEU A 121 0.63 6.25 5.74
CA LEU A 121 0.04 7.35 6.52
C LEU A 121 0.80 7.54 7.85
N ASN A 122 1.95 8.18 7.78
CA ASN A 122 2.78 8.56 8.92
C ASN A 122 3.35 9.96 8.69
N SER A 123 2.90 10.93 9.46
CA SER A 123 3.21 12.35 9.25
C SER A 123 4.71 12.63 9.21
N SER A 124 5.49 12.04 10.10
CA SER A 124 6.95 12.26 10.13
C SER A 124 7.63 11.77 8.86
N HIS A 125 7.24 10.58 8.37
CA HIS A 125 7.80 10.04 7.13
C HIS A 125 7.32 10.80 5.89
N LEU A 126 6.07 11.28 5.88
CA LEU A 126 5.56 12.10 4.78
C LEU A 126 6.30 13.42 4.68
N ILE A 127 6.57 14.09 5.82
CA ILE A 127 7.39 15.31 5.87
C ILE A 127 8.81 15.05 5.35
N LEU A 128 9.45 13.96 5.80
CA LEU A 128 10.78 13.59 5.31
C LEU A 128 10.78 13.33 3.81
N GLY A 129 9.80 12.59 3.29
CA GLY A 129 9.67 12.31 1.86
C GLY A 129 9.48 13.58 1.05
N ALA A 130 8.59 14.48 1.50
CA ALA A 130 8.34 15.78 0.86
C ALA A 130 9.59 16.69 0.83
N ASN A 131 10.40 16.65 1.89
CA ASN A 131 11.65 17.41 1.94
C ASN A 131 12.74 16.86 0.98
N VAL A 132 12.72 15.54 0.75
CA VAL A 132 13.66 14.89 -0.18
C VAL A 132 13.24 15.09 -1.63
N ASN A 133 11.97 14.91 -1.94
CA ASN A 133 11.43 15.11 -3.28
C ASN A 133 9.99 15.63 -3.24
N PRO A 134 9.80 16.96 -3.28
CA PRO A 134 8.46 17.57 -3.29
C PRO A 134 7.73 17.43 -4.63
N ASN A 135 8.39 16.95 -5.68
CA ASN A 135 7.87 16.94 -7.04
C ASN A 135 7.21 15.61 -7.43
N ILE A 136 7.10 14.65 -6.52
CA ILE A 136 6.42 13.38 -6.80
C ILE A 136 4.94 13.65 -7.04
N ILE A 137 4.42 13.14 -8.17
CA ILE A 137 3.00 13.20 -8.51
C ILE A 137 2.30 11.96 -7.99
N TYR A 138 1.26 12.13 -7.18
CA TYR A 138 0.45 11.03 -6.64
C TYR A 138 -0.95 11.03 -7.24
N VAL A 139 -1.35 9.94 -7.89
CA VAL A 139 -2.71 9.75 -8.40
C VAL A 139 -3.27 8.45 -7.81
N SER A 140 -4.43 8.53 -7.18
CA SER A 140 -5.10 7.35 -6.63
C SER A 140 -6.54 7.27 -7.08
N TYR A 141 -6.98 6.05 -7.37
CA TYR A 141 -8.38 5.68 -7.56
C TYR A 141 -8.81 4.79 -6.40
N HIS A 142 -9.89 5.14 -5.71
CA HIS A 142 -10.30 4.41 -4.52
C HIS A 142 -11.81 4.42 -4.35
N SER A 143 -12.41 3.26 -4.09
CA SER A 143 -13.84 3.18 -3.81
C SER A 143 -14.14 3.50 -2.35
N ILE A 144 -15.20 4.29 -2.10
CA ILE A 144 -15.68 4.55 -0.74
C ILE A 144 -16.19 3.29 -0.05
N LYS A 145 -16.62 2.28 -0.80
CA LYS A 145 -17.12 0.99 -0.31
C LYS A 145 -16.03 -0.07 -0.14
N ASP A 146 -14.76 0.29 -0.36
CA ASP A 146 -13.66 -0.65 -0.22
C ASP A 146 -13.51 -1.13 1.24
N LEU A 147 -13.78 -2.41 1.47
CA LEU A 147 -13.68 -3.05 2.79
C LEU A 147 -12.29 -3.62 3.06
N ALA A 148 -11.48 -3.87 2.03
CA ALA A 148 -10.14 -4.44 2.17
C ALA A 148 -9.12 -3.37 2.57
N THR A 149 -9.25 -2.18 1.99
CA THR A 149 -8.42 -1.00 2.26
C THR A 149 -9.32 0.19 2.52
N PRO A 150 -9.64 0.53 3.78
CA PRO A 150 -10.65 1.53 4.10
C PRO A 150 -10.37 2.90 3.47
N ALA A 151 -11.36 3.44 2.76
CA ALA A 151 -11.27 4.72 2.07
C ALA A 151 -10.92 5.89 3.01
N LYS A 152 -11.35 5.82 4.28
CA LYS A 152 -11.03 6.84 5.29
C LYS A 152 -9.52 7.06 5.45
N ASP A 153 -8.74 5.98 5.43
CA ASP A 153 -7.29 6.05 5.62
C ASP A 153 -6.61 6.66 4.36
N LYS A 154 -7.16 6.36 3.18
CA LYS A 154 -6.72 6.95 1.91
C LYS A 154 -7.05 8.45 1.86
N ILE A 155 -8.25 8.83 2.25
CA ILE A 155 -8.67 10.25 2.30
C ILE A 155 -7.75 11.02 3.23
N GLU A 156 -7.42 10.47 4.41
CA GLU A 156 -6.51 11.12 5.36
C GLU A 156 -5.09 11.24 4.80
N LEU A 157 -4.58 10.21 4.12
CA LEU A 157 -3.29 10.27 3.44
C LEU A 157 -3.23 11.42 2.43
N TYR A 158 -4.27 11.57 1.61
CA TYR A 158 -4.32 12.62 0.59
C TYR A 158 -4.53 14.03 1.18
N LYS A 159 -5.18 14.16 2.33
CA LYS A 159 -5.18 15.41 3.10
C LYS A 159 -3.78 15.77 3.57
N CYS A 160 -3.01 14.79 4.10
CA CYS A 160 -1.63 15.02 4.50
C CYS A 160 -0.76 15.43 3.30
N PHE A 161 -0.89 14.80 2.15
CA PHE A 161 -0.18 15.20 0.92
C PHE A 161 -0.47 16.67 0.54
N LYS A 162 -1.74 17.07 0.59
CA LYS A 162 -2.13 18.46 0.30
C LYS A 162 -1.59 19.46 1.32
N GLN A 163 -1.58 19.11 2.61
CA GLN A 163 -0.99 19.95 3.66
C GLN A 163 0.52 20.15 3.46
N LEU A 164 1.20 19.18 2.84
CA LEU A 164 2.61 19.24 2.49
C LEU A 164 2.86 19.87 1.11
N ASN A 165 1.83 20.41 0.45
CA ASN A 165 1.87 20.98 -0.90
C ASN A 165 2.39 20.01 -1.97
N LEU A 166 2.18 18.71 -1.80
CA LEU A 166 2.50 17.71 -2.81
C LEU A 166 1.43 17.68 -3.91
N ASP A 167 1.85 17.37 -5.14
CA ASP A 167 0.92 17.16 -6.26
C ASP A 167 0.22 15.81 -6.09
N ALA A 168 -1.00 15.84 -5.55
CA ALA A 168 -1.73 14.66 -5.16
C ALA A 168 -3.21 14.74 -5.53
N THR A 169 -3.68 13.80 -6.34
CA THR A 169 -5.08 13.69 -6.77
C THR A 169 -5.68 12.37 -6.32
N LEU A 170 -6.77 12.43 -5.56
CA LEU A 170 -7.58 11.27 -5.18
C LEU A 170 -8.89 11.29 -5.96
N HIS A 171 -9.07 10.30 -6.82
CA HIS A 171 -10.35 10.01 -7.47
C HIS A 171 -11.13 9.04 -6.58
N LEU A 172 -12.05 9.59 -5.79
CA LEU A 172 -12.90 8.81 -4.91
C LEU A 172 -14.16 8.38 -5.66
N ILE A 173 -14.33 7.08 -5.83
CA ILE A 173 -15.48 6.46 -6.51
C ILE A 173 -16.57 6.27 -5.45
N GLN A 174 -17.67 7.00 -5.55
CA GLN A 174 -18.65 7.14 -4.48
C GLN A 174 -19.92 6.33 -4.73
N ASP A 175 -20.40 6.34 -5.95
CA ASP A 175 -21.66 5.69 -6.30
C ASP A 175 -21.61 5.03 -7.70
N GLU A 176 -22.74 4.43 -8.10
CA GLU A 176 -22.83 3.72 -9.37
C GLU A 176 -22.68 4.62 -10.61
N LYS A 177 -22.85 5.93 -10.47
CA LYS A 177 -22.66 6.88 -11.59
C LYS A 177 -21.20 7.05 -11.96
N ASP A 178 -20.30 6.75 -11.02
CA ASP A 178 -18.87 6.76 -11.25
C ASP A 178 -18.38 5.51 -12.00
N ILE A 179 -19.25 4.51 -12.18
CA ILE A 179 -18.94 3.26 -12.90
C ILE A 179 -19.06 3.51 -14.40
N ASP A 180 -17.93 3.45 -15.12
CA ASP A 180 -17.88 3.63 -16.56
C ASP A 180 -18.02 2.32 -17.36
N GLY A 181 -18.02 1.18 -16.68
CA GLY A 181 -18.11 -0.16 -17.25
C GLY A 181 -16.86 -0.61 -18.02
N LYS A 182 -15.81 0.22 -18.09
CA LYS A 182 -14.54 -0.05 -18.78
C LYS A 182 -13.39 -0.17 -17.80
N MET A 183 -13.02 0.94 -17.17
CA MET A 183 -11.95 1.02 -16.20
C MET A 183 -12.48 0.79 -14.77
N ILE A 184 -13.62 1.36 -14.46
CA ILE A 184 -14.32 1.25 -13.19
C ILE A 184 -15.59 0.43 -13.42
N LYS A 185 -15.61 -0.82 -12.91
CA LYS A 185 -16.71 -1.76 -13.17
C LYS A 185 -17.57 -2.04 -11.94
N SER A 186 -17.07 -1.72 -10.76
CA SER A 186 -17.76 -1.94 -9.49
C SER A 186 -17.32 -0.93 -8.43
N LEU A 187 -18.02 -0.91 -7.30
CA LEU A 187 -17.64 -0.16 -6.09
C LEU A 187 -16.86 -1.04 -5.09
N GLU A 188 -16.50 -2.25 -5.47
CA GLU A 188 -15.74 -3.15 -4.63
C GLU A 188 -14.25 -2.85 -4.68
N HIS A 189 -13.48 -3.58 -3.88
CA HIS A 189 -12.02 -3.48 -3.86
C HIS A 189 -11.41 -3.73 -5.24
N GLY A 190 -10.55 -2.81 -5.68
CA GLY A 190 -9.93 -2.86 -7.01
C GLY A 190 -10.82 -2.41 -8.16
N MET A 191 -12.11 -2.15 -7.90
CA MET A 191 -13.09 -1.58 -8.86
C MET A 191 -13.21 -2.38 -10.17
N ARG A 192 -13.09 -3.70 -10.11
CA ARG A 192 -13.11 -4.64 -11.25
C ARG A 192 -14.41 -5.41 -11.37
#